data_176f0cc0ddba98ce56576a7723aed5cb
#
_entry.id   176f0cc0ddba98ce56576a7723aed5cb
#
_cell.length_a   1.000
_cell.length_b   1.000
_cell.length_c   1.000
_cell.angle_alpha   90.00
_cell.angle_beta   90.00
_cell.angle_gamma   90.00
#
_symmetry.space_group_name_H-M   'P 1'
#
loop_
_entity.id
_entity.type
_entity.pdbx_description
1 polymer ?
#
loop_
_entity_poly.entity_id
_entity_poly.type
_entity_poly.pdbx_seq_one_letter_code
_entity_poly.pdbx_strand_id
1 'polypeptide(L)'
;MTKIQDAKKIIEEADKIVIGAGAGLSAAAGLTYSGSRFEVFFKDYIVRYGMQDMYSAAFYPFETAEERWGYWAKHIYHNRYQPEGLLLYRDLFDLVKDKDYFVITTNVDGQFMKTGFSQERFFEVQGNYGEWQCSVPCRQKVFDNRGAVMEMLKEIKDLKIPTDLIPYCPHCGAPMTMHLRVDQAFVQDETWEASYEAYLGFLEGMEDQKVVFLELGVGYNTPTIIRYPFEKMTACPLSSTGDSRLSLPTRPLFTRKTIRKRSCRLKRLDSDSAQSLPVARRYHSPGSRCHCQCGQQQAFRLFCT
;
A
#
# COMPACT_ATOMS: atom_id res chain seq x y z
N MET A 1 -25.58 -10.58 22.22
CA MET A 1 -25.27 -10.57 20.77
C MET A 1 -23.83 -11.02 20.59
N THR A 2 -23.48 -11.65 19.47
CA THR A 2 -22.08 -11.95 19.18
C THR A 2 -21.37 -10.71 18.66
N LYS A 3 -20.03 -10.60 18.84
CA LYS A 3 -19.22 -9.47 18.30
C LYS A 3 -19.48 -9.21 16.80
N ILE A 4 -19.79 -10.25 16.03
CA ILE A 4 -20.11 -10.15 14.60
C ILE A 4 -21.45 -9.47 14.38
N GLN A 5 -22.47 -9.81 15.18
CA GLN A 5 -23.80 -9.17 15.09
C GLN A 5 -23.74 -7.69 15.46
N ASP A 6 -22.94 -7.34 16.47
CA ASP A 6 -22.72 -5.95 16.87
C ASP A 6 -21.99 -5.18 15.76
N ALA A 7 -20.95 -5.74 15.15
CA ALA A 7 -20.22 -5.16 14.03
C ALA A 7 -21.13 -4.94 12.81
N LYS A 8 -21.97 -5.92 12.47
CA LYS A 8 -22.94 -5.81 11.37
C LYS A 8 -23.89 -4.64 11.60
N LYS A 9 -24.49 -4.56 12.80
CA LYS A 9 -25.40 -3.46 13.16
C LYS A 9 -24.72 -2.10 13.05
N ILE A 10 -23.47 -1.95 13.52
CA ILE A 10 -22.71 -0.71 13.44
C ILE A 10 -22.48 -0.29 11.98
N ILE A 11 -22.12 -1.23 11.11
CA ILE A 11 -21.94 -0.98 9.67
C ILE A 11 -23.28 -0.59 9.01
N GLU A 12 -24.37 -1.27 9.36
CA GLU A 12 -25.70 -0.95 8.84
C GLU A 12 -26.18 0.45 9.24
N GLU A 13 -25.88 0.90 10.45
CA GLU A 13 -26.26 2.21 10.99
C GLU A 13 -25.30 3.35 10.56
N ALA A 14 -24.17 3.04 9.92
CA ALA A 14 -23.21 4.03 9.50
C ALA A 14 -23.72 4.88 8.33
N ASP A 15 -23.47 6.18 8.41
CA ASP A 15 -23.67 7.12 7.30
C ASP A 15 -22.49 7.03 6.33
N LYS A 16 -21.25 6.94 6.87
CA LYS A 16 -20.02 6.84 6.10
C LYS A 16 -19.12 5.70 6.60
N ILE A 17 -18.38 5.08 5.68
CA ILE A 17 -17.44 4.00 6.00
C ILE A 17 -16.07 4.29 5.38
N VAL A 18 -15.03 4.36 6.20
CA VAL A 18 -13.64 4.39 5.74
C VAL A 18 -13.02 3.01 5.91
N ILE A 19 -12.69 2.35 4.82
CA ILE A 19 -12.06 1.03 4.81
C ILE A 19 -10.55 1.22 4.74
N GLY A 20 -9.84 0.75 5.76
CA GLY A 20 -8.39 0.67 5.80
C GLY A 20 -7.92 -0.77 5.62
N ALA A 21 -7.26 -1.09 4.50
CA ALA A 21 -6.88 -2.46 4.17
C ALA A 21 -5.36 -2.65 4.10
N GLY A 22 -4.89 -3.75 4.68
CA GLY A 22 -3.49 -4.17 4.65
C GLY A 22 -3.32 -5.61 4.17
N ALA A 23 -2.08 -6.08 4.08
CA ALA A 23 -1.71 -7.37 3.50
C ALA A 23 -2.41 -8.59 4.12
N GLY A 24 -2.87 -8.48 5.38
CA GLY A 24 -3.64 -9.54 6.04
C GLY A 24 -4.99 -9.80 5.37
N LEU A 25 -5.62 -8.80 4.73
CA LEU A 25 -6.85 -8.99 3.95
C LEU A 25 -6.57 -9.86 2.72
N SER A 26 -5.52 -9.54 1.96
CA SER A 26 -5.11 -10.33 0.78
C SER A 26 -4.70 -11.75 1.16
N ALA A 27 -3.97 -11.90 2.26
CA ALA A 27 -3.58 -13.22 2.77
C ALA A 27 -4.80 -14.06 3.18
N ALA A 28 -5.80 -13.47 3.86
CA ALA A 28 -7.05 -14.13 4.21
C ALA A 28 -7.88 -14.51 2.97
N ALA A 29 -7.76 -13.73 1.88
CA ALA A 29 -8.38 -14.02 0.59
C ALA A 29 -7.61 -15.06 -0.25
N GLY A 30 -6.47 -15.59 0.25
CA GLY A 30 -5.67 -16.62 -0.42
C GLY A 30 -4.41 -16.12 -1.14
N LEU A 31 -4.15 -14.82 -1.19
CA LEU A 31 -2.91 -14.25 -1.76
C LEU A 31 -1.77 -14.26 -0.73
N THR A 32 -1.41 -15.44 -0.26
CA THR A 32 -0.28 -15.61 0.67
C THR A 32 1.06 -15.47 -0.06
N TYR A 33 2.05 -14.89 0.61
CA TYR A 33 3.42 -14.75 0.07
C TYR A 33 4.34 -15.91 0.44
N SER A 34 3.89 -16.82 1.30
CA SER A 34 4.64 -17.97 1.77
C SER A 34 3.79 -19.25 1.71
N GLY A 35 4.38 -20.39 2.07
CA GLY A 35 3.73 -21.70 2.06
C GLY A 35 3.47 -22.23 0.65
N SER A 36 2.45 -23.08 0.50
CA SER A 36 2.19 -23.86 -0.71
C SER A 36 2.08 -23.01 -1.99
N ARG A 37 1.53 -21.79 -1.89
CA ARG A 37 1.42 -20.88 -3.03
C ARG A 37 2.81 -20.44 -3.54
N PHE A 38 3.71 -20.10 -2.63
CA PHE A 38 5.08 -19.76 -2.98
C PHE A 38 5.84 -20.98 -3.51
N GLU A 39 5.72 -22.11 -2.85
CA GLU A 39 6.37 -23.37 -3.23
C GLU A 39 5.98 -23.83 -4.64
N VAL A 40 4.70 -23.68 -5.00
CA VAL A 40 4.21 -24.07 -6.34
C VAL A 40 4.69 -23.09 -7.42
N PHE A 41 4.53 -21.79 -7.22
CA PHE A 41 4.81 -20.83 -8.29
C PHE A 41 6.29 -20.47 -8.43
N PHE A 42 7.07 -20.59 -7.35
CA PHE A 42 8.47 -20.17 -7.32
C PHE A 42 9.45 -21.30 -7.04
N LYS A 43 9.05 -22.56 -7.28
CA LYS A 43 9.88 -23.74 -7.06
C LYS A 43 11.30 -23.61 -7.61
N ASP A 44 11.44 -23.13 -8.84
CA ASP A 44 12.74 -23.01 -9.52
C ASP A 44 13.63 -21.94 -8.86
N TYR A 45 13.03 -20.85 -8.38
CA TYR A 45 13.71 -19.79 -7.64
C TYR A 45 14.11 -20.25 -6.24
N ILE A 46 13.29 -21.09 -5.59
CA ILE A 46 13.64 -21.73 -4.31
C ILE A 46 14.88 -22.60 -4.48
N VAL A 47 14.87 -23.46 -5.51
CA VAL A 47 15.99 -24.38 -5.79
C VAL A 47 17.27 -23.60 -6.15
N ARG A 48 17.16 -22.57 -7.00
CA ARG A 48 18.32 -21.84 -7.52
C ARG A 48 18.90 -20.85 -6.51
N TYR A 49 18.06 -20.14 -5.77
CA TYR A 49 18.46 -18.99 -4.95
C TYR A 49 18.19 -19.18 -3.44
N GLY A 50 17.58 -20.30 -3.02
CA GLY A 50 17.24 -20.55 -1.61
C GLY A 50 16.18 -19.60 -1.05
N MET A 51 15.30 -19.05 -1.90
CA MET A 51 14.26 -18.11 -1.49
C MET A 51 13.24 -18.78 -0.56
N GLN A 52 12.72 -18.04 0.43
CA GLN A 52 11.83 -18.57 1.46
C GLN A 52 10.39 -18.09 1.34
N ASP A 53 10.17 -16.90 0.79
CA ASP A 53 8.87 -16.27 0.58
C ASP A 53 8.96 -15.17 -0.49
N MET A 54 7.80 -14.72 -1.00
CA MET A 54 7.74 -13.68 -2.04
C MET A 54 8.17 -12.31 -1.54
N TYR A 55 8.00 -12.01 -0.25
CA TYR A 55 8.35 -10.71 0.30
C TYR A 55 9.87 -10.53 0.36
N SER A 56 10.55 -11.47 1.01
CA SER A 56 12.03 -11.44 1.10
C SER A 56 12.69 -11.56 -0.27
N ALA A 57 12.11 -12.38 -1.17
CA ALA A 57 12.59 -12.57 -2.53
C ALA A 57 12.50 -11.31 -3.39
N ALA A 58 11.58 -10.39 -3.11
CA ALA A 58 11.48 -9.10 -3.80
C ALA A 58 12.72 -8.20 -3.58
N PHE A 59 13.46 -8.42 -2.50
CA PHE A 59 14.70 -7.72 -2.14
C PHE A 59 15.96 -8.53 -2.42
N TYR A 60 15.84 -9.68 -3.08
CA TYR A 60 17.00 -10.53 -3.40
C TYR A 60 17.96 -9.79 -4.33
N PRO A 61 19.28 -9.79 -4.04
CA PRO A 61 20.29 -9.11 -4.83
C PRO A 61 20.69 -9.95 -6.06
N PHE A 62 19.81 -9.99 -7.06
CA PHE A 62 20.10 -10.69 -8.32
C PHE A 62 21.37 -10.16 -8.98
N GLU A 63 22.16 -11.04 -9.59
CA GLU A 63 23.40 -10.69 -10.26
C GLU A 63 23.18 -9.90 -11.54
N THR A 64 22.08 -10.18 -12.25
CA THR A 64 21.74 -9.53 -13.53
C THR A 64 20.33 -8.94 -13.54
N ALA A 65 20.11 -7.97 -14.40
CA ALA A 65 18.81 -7.38 -14.59
C ALA A 65 17.81 -8.38 -15.21
N GLU A 66 18.30 -9.28 -16.06
CA GLU A 66 17.51 -10.33 -16.69
C GLU A 66 16.92 -11.30 -15.63
N GLU A 67 17.71 -11.70 -14.64
CA GLU A 67 17.26 -12.53 -13.52
C GLU A 67 16.23 -11.79 -12.66
N ARG A 68 16.55 -10.54 -12.32
CA ARG A 68 15.65 -9.69 -11.51
C ARG A 68 14.30 -9.53 -12.18
N TRP A 69 14.26 -9.22 -13.47
CA TRP A 69 13.01 -9.03 -14.19
C TRP A 69 12.29 -10.35 -14.49
N GLY A 70 13.02 -11.45 -14.63
CA GLY A 70 12.44 -12.80 -14.67
C GLY A 70 11.65 -13.11 -13.41
N TYR A 71 12.23 -12.84 -12.23
CA TYR A 71 11.53 -12.96 -10.95
C TYR A 71 10.33 -12.02 -10.86
N TRP A 72 10.54 -10.72 -11.13
CA TRP A 72 9.46 -9.73 -11.01
C TRP A 72 8.30 -9.97 -11.97
N ALA A 73 8.54 -10.43 -13.19
CA ALA A 73 7.47 -10.78 -14.11
C ALA A 73 6.55 -11.87 -13.53
N LYS A 74 7.13 -12.95 -12.97
CA LYS A 74 6.35 -14.00 -12.27
C LYS A 74 5.66 -13.45 -11.02
N HIS A 75 6.35 -12.64 -10.23
CA HIS A 75 5.79 -12.07 -9.01
C HIS A 75 4.57 -11.20 -9.29
N ILE A 76 4.68 -10.28 -10.27
CA ILE A 76 3.58 -9.42 -10.69
C ILE A 76 2.42 -10.24 -11.22
N TYR A 77 2.70 -11.20 -12.09
CA TYR A 77 1.68 -12.03 -12.69
C TYR A 77 0.85 -12.77 -11.64
N HIS A 78 1.51 -13.51 -10.75
CA HIS A 78 0.83 -14.32 -9.75
C HIS A 78 0.12 -13.50 -8.68
N ASN A 79 0.57 -12.28 -8.39
CA ASN A 79 -0.03 -11.46 -7.35
C ASN A 79 -1.05 -10.43 -7.88
N ARG A 80 -0.94 -10.03 -9.16
CA ARG A 80 -1.84 -9.02 -9.72
C ARG A 80 -2.65 -9.50 -10.91
N TYR A 81 -2.02 -10.14 -11.92
CA TYR A 81 -2.71 -10.39 -13.18
C TYR A 81 -3.46 -11.71 -13.23
N GLN A 82 -2.89 -12.77 -12.70
CA GLN A 82 -3.49 -14.10 -12.67
C GLN A 82 -4.73 -14.17 -11.74
N PRO A 83 -4.70 -13.68 -10.49
CA PRO A 83 -5.87 -13.76 -9.65
C PRO A 83 -6.99 -12.88 -10.20
N GLU A 84 -8.16 -13.46 -10.37
CA GLU A 84 -9.39 -12.71 -10.61
C GLU A 84 -9.86 -12.03 -9.33
N GLY A 85 -10.99 -11.30 -9.37
CA GLY A 85 -11.58 -10.70 -8.17
C GLY A 85 -11.91 -11.78 -7.13
N LEU A 86 -11.23 -11.70 -5.97
CA LEU A 86 -11.34 -12.70 -4.91
C LEU A 86 -12.65 -12.55 -4.12
N LEU A 87 -13.22 -13.69 -3.69
CA LEU A 87 -14.53 -13.74 -3.03
C LEU A 87 -14.60 -12.82 -1.81
N LEU A 88 -13.61 -12.83 -0.93
CA LEU A 88 -13.59 -11.97 0.26
C LEU A 88 -13.69 -10.47 -0.07
N TYR A 89 -13.10 -10.03 -1.19
CA TYR A 89 -13.21 -8.64 -1.65
C TYR A 89 -14.57 -8.36 -2.28
N ARG A 90 -15.20 -9.34 -2.95
CA ARG A 90 -16.58 -9.23 -3.45
C ARG A 90 -17.58 -9.13 -2.30
N ASP A 91 -17.43 -9.99 -1.27
CA ASP A 91 -18.26 -9.95 -0.06
C ASP A 91 -18.12 -8.60 0.66
N LEU A 92 -16.89 -8.06 0.72
CA LEU A 92 -16.65 -6.73 1.29
C LEU A 92 -17.32 -5.64 0.45
N PHE A 93 -17.25 -5.71 -0.87
CA PHE A 93 -17.96 -4.78 -1.76
C PHE A 93 -19.45 -4.85 -1.55
N ASP A 94 -20.04 -6.05 -1.52
CA ASP A 94 -21.46 -6.24 -1.30
C ASP A 94 -21.94 -5.69 0.06
N LEU A 95 -21.07 -5.72 1.08
CA LEU A 95 -21.35 -5.13 2.38
C LEU A 95 -21.45 -3.61 2.36
N VAL A 96 -20.73 -2.93 1.46
CA VAL A 96 -20.58 -1.47 1.49
C VAL A 96 -21.06 -0.75 0.23
N LYS A 97 -21.42 -1.45 -0.85
CA LYS A 97 -21.77 -0.85 -2.15
C LYS A 97 -22.89 0.19 -2.12
N ASP A 98 -23.84 0.05 -1.19
CA ASP A 98 -24.99 0.94 -1.01
C ASP A 98 -24.72 2.03 0.05
N LYS A 99 -23.47 2.13 0.54
CA LYS A 99 -23.03 3.10 1.54
C LYS A 99 -22.13 4.17 0.91
N ASP A 100 -22.02 5.30 1.58
CA ASP A 100 -20.99 6.27 1.26
C ASP A 100 -19.67 5.77 1.87
N TYR A 101 -18.80 5.19 1.03
CA TYR A 101 -17.55 4.58 1.46
C TYR A 101 -16.34 5.18 0.78
N PHE A 102 -15.19 5.05 1.43
CA PHE A 102 -13.88 5.28 0.83
C PHE A 102 -12.89 4.19 1.26
N VAL A 103 -12.04 3.75 0.34
CA VAL A 103 -11.00 2.74 0.61
C VAL A 103 -9.63 3.38 0.57
N ILE A 104 -8.86 3.22 1.65
CA ILE A 104 -7.41 3.46 1.68
C ILE A 104 -6.69 2.13 1.90
N THR A 105 -5.70 1.82 1.08
CA THR A 105 -5.00 0.54 1.18
C THR A 105 -3.49 0.64 1.02
N THR A 106 -2.79 -0.21 1.75
CA THR A 106 -1.36 -0.48 1.54
C THR A 106 -1.12 -1.72 0.68
N ASN A 107 -2.19 -2.41 0.24
CA ASN A 107 -2.10 -3.52 -0.69
C ASN A 107 -1.82 -3.02 -2.10
N VAL A 108 -1.09 -3.82 -2.86
CA VAL A 108 -0.58 -3.48 -4.20
C VAL A 108 -1.03 -4.47 -5.29
N ASP A 109 -1.96 -5.36 -4.92
CA ASP A 109 -2.44 -6.48 -5.74
C ASP A 109 -3.63 -6.13 -6.66
N GLY A 110 -4.24 -4.96 -6.45
CA GLY A 110 -5.36 -4.46 -7.25
C GLY A 110 -6.67 -5.22 -7.08
N GLN A 111 -6.87 -5.96 -5.99
CA GLN A 111 -8.07 -6.77 -5.79
C GLN A 111 -9.35 -5.93 -5.62
N PHE A 112 -9.28 -4.76 -5.00
CA PHE A 112 -10.42 -3.86 -4.88
C PHE A 112 -11.02 -3.53 -6.25
N MET A 113 -10.18 -3.12 -7.20
CA MET A 113 -10.65 -2.72 -8.53
C MET A 113 -11.24 -3.87 -9.34
N LYS A 114 -10.87 -5.11 -9.04
CA LYS A 114 -11.40 -6.32 -9.70
C LYS A 114 -12.75 -6.77 -9.16
N THR A 115 -13.22 -6.17 -8.09
CA THR A 115 -14.40 -6.62 -7.36
C THR A 115 -15.53 -5.60 -7.28
N GLY A 116 -15.43 -4.51 -8.04
CA GLY A 116 -16.51 -3.54 -8.22
C GLY A 116 -16.34 -2.22 -7.47
N PHE A 117 -15.29 -2.05 -6.66
CA PHE A 117 -15.01 -0.78 -6.01
C PHE A 117 -14.72 0.33 -7.03
N SER A 118 -15.21 1.55 -6.78
CA SER A 118 -15.00 2.70 -7.65
C SER A 118 -13.60 3.27 -7.50
N GLN A 119 -12.95 3.60 -8.63
CA GLN A 119 -11.65 4.28 -8.65
C GLN A 119 -11.69 5.65 -7.95
N GLU A 120 -12.81 6.35 -8.01
CA GLU A 120 -12.99 7.67 -7.38
C GLU A 120 -13.06 7.59 -5.85
N ARG A 121 -13.26 6.39 -5.29
CA ARG A 121 -13.39 6.10 -3.85
C ARG A 121 -12.29 5.18 -3.35
N PHE A 122 -11.13 5.27 -3.99
CA PHE A 122 -10.05 4.32 -3.77
C PHE A 122 -8.67 4.97 -3.82
N PHE A 123 -7.81 4.65 -2.84
CA PHE A 123 -6.45 5.17 -2.76
C PHE A 123 -5.44 4.08 -2.42
N GLU A 124 -4.59 3.71 -3.38
CA GLU A 124 -3.41 2.83 -3.22
C GLU A 124 -2.20 3.67 -2.79
N VAL A 125 -2.00 3.83 -1.48
CA VAL A 125 -1.00 4.76 -0.92
C VAL A 125 0.43 4.42 -1.30
N GLN A 126 0.71 3.12 -1.46
CA GLN A 126 2.06 2.59 -1.68
C GLN A 126 2.36 2.22 -3.13
N GLY A 127 1.53 2.70 -4.08
CA GLY A 127 1.60 2.28 -5.47
C GLY A 127 1.04 0.88 -5.67
N ASN A 128 1.37 0.24 -6.79
CA ASN A 128 0.82 -1.09 -7.11
C ASN A 128 1.74 -1.89 -8.04
N TYR A 129 1.49 -3.19 -8.14
CA TYR A 129 2.24 -4.10 -9.00
C TYR A 129 1.97 -3.93 -10.51
N GLY A 130 0.94 -3.20 -10.89
CA GLY A 130 0.59 -2.96 -12.30
C GLY A 130 1.35 -1.83 -12.95
N GLU A 131 2.22 -1.15 -12.21
CA GLU A 131 2.89 0.04 -12.66
C GLU A 131 4.40 0.00 -12.42
N TRP A 132 5.12 0.68 -13.30
CA TRP A 132 6.53 0.96 -13.20
C TRP A 132 6.78 2.46 -13.13
N GLN A 133 7.89 2.82 -12.51
CA GLN A 133 8.41 4.18 -12.51
C GLN A 133 9.88 4.21 -12.93
N CYS A 134 10.37 5.37 -13.34
CA CYS A 134 11.80 5.59 -13.55
C CYS A 134 12.56 5.42 -12.23
N SER A 135 13.66 4.67 -12.21
CA SER A 135 14.49 4.49 -11.00
C SER A 135 15.15 5.79 -10.54
N VAL A 136 15.37 6.74 -11.46
CA VAL A 136 15.77 8.11 -11.18
C VAL A 136 14.58 9.00 -11.54
N PRO A 137 13.68 9.38 -10.63
CA PRO A 137 12.40 10.01 -10.94
C PRO A 137 12.55 11.27 -11.80
N CYS A 138 12.84 11.07 -13.09
CA CYS A 138 13.08 12.15 -14.04
C CYS A 138 11.81 12.95 -14.37
N ARG A 139 10.65 12.33 -14.15
CA ARG A 139 9.31 12.92 -14.25
C ARG A 139 8.38 12.31 -13.23
N GLN A 140 7.35 13.03 -12.84
CA GLN A 140 6.25 12.52 -12.00
C GLN A 140 5.26 11.74 -12.89
N LYS A 141 5.69 10.56 -13.35
CA LYS A 141 4.91 9.71 -14.24
C LYS A 141 5.18 8.23 -13.97
N VAL A 142 4.10 7.46 -13.94
CA VAL A 142 4.11 6.01 -13.88
C VAL A 142 3.70 5.41 -15.22
N PHE A 143 3.96 4.12 -15.42
CA PHE A 143 3.74 3.41 -16.67
C PHE A 143 3.07 2.07 -16.40
N ASP A 144 1.99 1.76 -17.10
CA ASP A 144 1.39 0.42 -17.11
C ASP A 144 2.41 -0.63 -17.58
N ASN A 145 2.42 -1.76 -16.90
CA ASN A 145 3.41 -2.80 -17.19
C ASN A 145 2.80 -4.11 -17.70
N ARG A 146 1.47 -4.19 -17.86
CA ARG A 146 0.79 -5.46 -18.18
C ARG A 146 1.29 -6.11 -19.45
N GLY A 147 1.39 -5.34 -20.53
CA GLY A 147 1.85 -5.84 -21.82
C GLY A 147 3.26 -6.44 -21.75
N ALA A 148 4.18 -5.65 -21.18
CA ALA A 148 5.57 -6.05 -21.05
C ALA A 148 5.76 -7.25 -20.10
N VAL A 149 5.05 -7.30 -18.98
CA VAL A 149 5.08 -8.45 -18.06
C VAL A 149 4.60 -9.74 -18.77
N MET A 150 3.52 -9.66 -19.55
CA MET A 150 3.02 -10.82 -20.30
C MET A 150 3.99 -11.30 -21.38
N GLU A 151 4.73 -10.39 -22.01
CA GLU A 151 5.77 -10.71 -22.96
C GLU A 151 6.98 -11.35 -22.28
N MET A 152 7.47 -10.75 -21.18
CA MET A 152 8.54 -11.33 -20.37
C MET A 152 8.24 -12.78 -19.98
N LEU A 153 7.01 -13.06 -19.52
CA LEU A 153 6.61 -14.40 -19.09
C LEU A 153 6.69 -15.45 -20.19
N LYS A 154 6.44 -15.08 -21.46
CA LYS A 154 6.54 -16.00 -22.61
C LYS A 154 7.98 -16.34 -22.93
N GLU A 155 8.88 -15.40 -22.69
CA GLU A 155 10.28 -15.47 -23.09
C GLU A 155 11.24 -15.88 -21.96
N ILE A 156 10.75 -16.09 -20.73
CA ILE A 156 11.59 -16.55 -19.60
C ILE A 156 12.22 -17.91 -19.95
N LYS A 157 13.55 -17.94 -19.94
CA LYS A 157 14.36 -19.17 -20.06
C LYS A 157 15.42 -19.17 -18.96
N ASP A 158 15.57 -20.27 -18.27
CA ASP A 158 16.54 -20.41 -17.16
C ASP A 158 16.44 -19.27 -16.13
N LEU A 159 15.20 -18.90 -15.77
CA LEU A 159 14.84 -17.83 -14.81
C LEU A 159 15.23 -16.41 -15.25
N LYS A 160 15.61 -16.21 -16.49
CA LYS A 160 16.01 -14.93 -17.09
C LYS A 160 15.08 -14.53 -18.22
N ILE A 161 14.86 -13.24 -18.37
CA ILE A 161 14.27 -12.68 -19.60
C ILE A 161 15.38 -12.34 -20.61
N PRO A 162 15.07 -12.21 -21.89
CA PRO A 162 15.96 -11.61 -22.88
C PRO A 162 16.35 -10.17 -22.50
N THR A 163 17.58 -9.75 -22.82
CA THR A 163 18.10 -8.43 -22.47
C THR A 163 17.29 -7.27 -23.10
N ASP A 164 16.73 -7.48 -24.27
CA ASP A 164 15.91 -6.52 -25.00
C ASP A 164 14.53 -6.27 -24.34
N LEU A 165 14.10 -7.14 -23.43
CA LEU A 165 12.88 -6.97 -22.65
C LEU A 165 13.12 -6.24 -21.32
N ILE A 166 14.35 -5.89 -20.97
CA ILE A 166 14.64 -5.09 -19.76
C ILE A 166 14.02 -3.70 -19.95
N PRO A 167 13.12 -3.25 -19.04
CA PRO A 167 12.43 -2.00 -19.21
C PRO A 167 13.32 -0.81 -18.85
N TYR A 168 13.37 0.16 -19.73
CA TYR A 168 14.05 1.44 -19.57
C TYR A 168 13.09 2.62 -19.68
N CYS A 169 13.40 3.69 -18.96
CA CYS A 169 12.61 4.89 -19.00
C CYS A 169 12.63 5.53 -20.42
N PRO A 170 11.47 5.74 -21.05
CA PRO A 170 11.42 6.30 -22.42
C PRO A 170 11.89 7.75 -22.49
N HIS A 171 12.07 8.44 -21.34
CA HIS A 171 12.49 9.83 -21.30
C HIS A 171 13.99 10.03 -21.08
N CYS A 172 14.59 9.25 -20.19
CA CYS A 172 15.99 9.45 -19.80
C CYS A 172 16.88 8.21 -20.00
N GLY A 173 16.30 7.07 -20.40
CA GLY A 173 17.05 5.82 -20.60
C GLY A 173 17.50 5.12 -19.32
N ALA A 174 17.17 5.65 -18.14
CA ALA A 174 17.48 4.97 -16.88
C ALA A 174 16.63 3.68 -16.74
N PRO A 175 17.09 2.66 -15.99
CA PRO A 175 16.30 1.47 -15.75
C PRO A 175 14.96 1.82 -15.09
N MET A 176 13.92 1.05 -15.40
CA MET A 176 12.66 1.11 -14.68
C MET A 176 12.75 0.35 -13.34
N THR A 177 11.87 0.69 -12.43
CA THR A 177 11.64 -0.03 -11.19
C THR A 177 10.15 -0.16 -10.91
N MET A 178 9.78 -1.03 -9.98
CA MET A 178 8.38 -1.15 -9.55
C MET A 178 7.90 0.16 -8.94
N HIS A 179 6.66 0.54 -9.24
CA HIS A 179 6.00 1.66 -8.58
C HIS A 179 5.53 1.24 -7.19
N LEU A 180 6.49 1.07 -6.29
CA LEU A 180 6.27 0.68 -4.90
C LEU A 180 7.00 1.66 -3.98
N ARG A 181 6.33 2.07 -2.90
CA ARG A 181 6.92 2.98 -1.90
C ARG A 181 7.90 2.23 -0.99
N VAL A 182 9.12 2.08 -1.45
CA VAL A 182 10.22 1.46 -0.70
C VAL A 182 11.23 2.49 -0.19
N ASP A 183 11.30 3.66 -0.84
CA ASP A 183 12.20 4.76 -0.50
C ASP A 183 11.63 6.13 -0.92
N GLN A 184 12.48 7.16 -0.92
CA GLN A 184 12.10 8.54 -1.27
C GLN A 184 11.96 8.78 -2.79
N ALA A 185 12.36 7.83 -3.62
CA ALA A 185 12.25 7.92 -5.08
C ALA A 185 10.84 7.58 -5.60
N PHE A 186 9.92 7.25 -4.69
CA PHE A 186 8.54 6.96 -5.05
C PHE A 186 7.87 8.12 -5.79
N VAL A 187 7.36 7.85 -6.98
CA VAL A 187 6.68 8.85 -7.82
C VAL A 187 5.24 9.03 -7.33
N GLN A 188 4.87 10.27 -7.06
CA GLN A 188 3.48 10.68 -6.81
C GLN A 188 2.99 11.41 -8.06
N ASP A 189 2.39 10.67 -8.97
CA ASP A 189 1.88 11.24 -10.21
C ASP A 189 0.50 11.90 -10.01
N GLU A 190 -0.07 12.46 -11.09
CA GLU A 190 -1.36 13.13 -11.04
C GLU A 190 -2.49 12.22 -10.54
N THR A 191 -2.47 10.93 -10.87
CA THR A 191 -3.47 9.96 -10.43
C THR A 191 -3.36 9.70 -8.93
N TRP A 192 -2.14 9.55 -8.43
CA TRP A 192 -1.89 9.38 -7.01
C TRP A 192 -2.32 10.62 -6.20
N GLU A 193 -1.95 11.82 -6.68
CA GLU A 193 -2.35 13.08 -6.02
C GLU A 193 -3.88 13.26 -6.03
N ALA A 194 -4.55 12.97 -7.15
CA ALA A 194 -6.01 13.04 -7.24
C ALA A 194 -6.70 12.08 -6.26
N SER A 195 -6.20 10.85 -6.13
CA SER A 195 -6.73 9.87 -5.18
C SER A 195 -6.50 10.29 -3.72
N TYR A 196 -5.36 10.93 -3.44
CA TYR A 196 -5.06 11.49 -2.13
C TYR A 196 -6.00 12.64 -1.77
N GLU A 197 -6.21 13.59 -2.69
CA GLU A 197 -7.13 14.72 -2.49
C GLU A 197 -8.59 14.24 -2.32
N ALA A 198 -9.01 13.22 -3.09
CA ALA A 198 -10.32 12.58 -2.93
C ALA A 198 -10.48 11.95 -1.53
N TYR A 199 -9.44 11.29 -1.01
CA TYR A 199 -9.42 10.76 0.35
C TYR A 199 -9.56 11.87 1.39
N LEU A 200 -8.80 12.97 1.27
CA LEU A 200 -8.90 14.09 2.18
C LEU A 200 -10.27 14.74 2.15
N GLY A 201 -10.83 14.98 0.97
CA GLY A 201 -12.18 15.53 0.82
C GLY A 201 -13.26 14.63 1.41
N PHE A 202 -13.09 13.30 1.32
CA PHE A 202 -14.00 12.36 1.98
C PHE A 202 -13.94 12.48 3.51
N LEU A 203 -12.73 12.63 4.08
CA LEU A 203 -12.54 12.81 5.54
C LEU A 203 -13.10 14.16 6.03
N GLU A 204 -12.92 15.25 5.27
CA GLU A 204 -13.47 16.56 5.62
C GLU A 204 -15.01 16.56 5.69
N GLY A 205 -15.67 15.74 4.86
CA GLY A 205 -17.13 15.62 4.83
C GLY A 205 -17.73 14.70 5.91
N MET A 206 -17.01 14.42 7.01
CA MET A 206 -17.48 13.48 8.07
C MET A 206 -18.12 14.18 9.28
N GLU A 207 -18.15 15.50 9.32
CA GLU A 207 -18.74 16.25 10.43
C GLU A 207 -20.24 15.91 10.58
N ASP A 208 -20.70 15.71 11.82
CA ASP A 208 -22.06 15.34 12.17
C ASP A 208 -22.59 14.02 11.54
N GLN A 209 -21.70 13.15 11.10
CA GLN A 209 -22.02 11.84 10.51
C GLN A 209 -21.63 10.69 11.45
N LYS A 210 -22.38 9.59 11.39
CA LYS A 210 -21.95 8.32 12.00
C LYS A 210 -20.92 7.65 11.10
N VAL A 211 -19.65 7.80 11.46
CA VAL A 211 -18.53 7.27 10.67
C VAL A 211 -17.98 5.99 11.26
N VAL A 212 -17.81 5.00 10.41
CA VAL A 212 -17.15 3.74 10.76
C VAL A 212 -15.80 3.65 10.08
N PHE A 213 -14.73 3.50 10.86
CA PHE A 213 -13.40 3.15 10.38
C PHE A 213 -13.23 1.62 10.46
N LEU A 214 -13.20 0.97 9.32
CA LEU A 214 -13.11 -0.48 9.19
C LEU A 214 -11.68 -0.88 8.84
N GLU A 215 -10.93 -1.37 9.82
CA GLU A 215 -9.54 -1.83 9.61
C GLU A 215 -9.50 -3.33 9.31
N LEU A 216 -8.98 -3.71 8.13
CA LEU A 216 -8.94 -5.07 7.63
C LEU A 216 -7.51 -5.53 7.32
N GLY A 217 -6.98 -6.46 8.10
CA GLY A 217 -5.68 -7.08 7.85
C GLY A 217 -4.49 -6.12 7.90
N VAL A 218 -4.59 -5.01 8.61
CA VAL A 218 -3.50 -4.03 8.76
C VAL A 218 -2.51 -4.52 9.82
N GLY A 219 -1.28 -4.76 9.39
CA GLY A 219 -0.17 -5.17 10.25
C GLY A 219 0.49 -4.01 11.01
N TYR A 220 1.51 -4.35 11.82
CA TYR A 220 2.33 -3.37 12.53
C TYR A 220 3.57 -2.90 11.74
N ASN A 221 3.77 -3.37 10.52
CA ASN A 221 4.93 -2.96 9.70
C ASN A 221 4.82 -1.51 9.23
N THR A 222 3.59 -1.05 8.91
CA THR A 222 3.32 0.32 8.46
C THR A 222 2.08 0.91 9.16
N PRO A 223 2.04 0.95 10.52
CA PRO A 223 0.84 1.34 11.25
C PRO A 223 0.51 2.83 11.09
N THR A 224 1.49 3.65 10.68
CA THR A 224 1.38 5.09 10.52
C THR A 224 0.48 5.52 9.37
N ILE A 225 0.20 4.63 8.41
CA ILE A 225 -0.60 4.96 7.22
C ILE A 225 -2.10 4.79 7.50
N ILE A 226 -2.49 3.73 8.19
CA ILE A 226 -3.91 3.39 8.42
C ILE A 226 -4.23 3.34 9.91
N ARG A 227 -3.58 2.47 10.67
CA ARG A 227 -3.94 2.17 12.06
C ARG A 227 -3.92 3.39 12.96
N TYR A 228 -2.76 4.07 13.07
CA TYR A 228 -2.65 5.23 13.96
C TYR A 228 -3.53 6.41 13.55
N PRO A 229 -3.69 6.75 12.24
CA PRO A 229 -4.69 7.71 11.82
C PRO A 229 -6.12 7.32 12.23
N PHE A 230 -6.54 6.06 12.02
CA PHE A 230 -7.86 5.61 12.42
C PHE A 230 -8.08 5.68 13.93
N GLU A 231 -7.13 5.20 14.72
CA GLU A 231 -7.16 5.32 16.19
C GLU A 231 -7.25 6.78 16.64
N LYS A 232 -6.50 7.68 15.99
CA LYS A 232 -6.53 9.12 16.34
C LYS A 232 -7.87 9.76 15.98
N MET A 233 -8.41 9.50 14.81
CA MET A 233 -9.69 10.06 14.37
C MET A 233 -10.86 9.59 15.22
N THR A 234 -10.81 8.37 15.75
CA THR A 234 -11.86 7.80 16.62
C THR A 234 -11.70 8.22 18.10
N ALA A 235 -10.50 8.54 18.55
CA ALA A 235 -10.25 8.97 19.93
C ALA A 235 -10.61 10.44 20.21
N CYS A 236 -10.67 11.29 19.16
CA CYS A 236 -11.11 12.67 19.27
C CYS A 236 -12.54 12.76 18.72
N PRO A 237 -13.58 12.82 19.58
CA PRO A 237 -14.91 13.18 19.10
C PRO A 237 -14.80 14.55 18.43
N LEU A 238 -15.30 14.69 17.23
CA LEU A 238 -15.42 15.95 16.52
C LEU A 238 -16.34 16.86 17.38
N SER A 239 -15.75 17.61 18.31
CA SER A 239 -16.50 18.52 19.14
C SER A 239 -16.92 19.71 18.30
N SER A 240 -18.19 20.05 18.35
CA SER A 240 -18.86 21.19 17.72
C SER A 240 -18.39 22.56 18.20
N THR A 241 -17.21 22.67 18.79
CA THR A 241 -16.58 23.93 19.18
C THR A 241 -15.44 24.25 18.23
N GLY A 242 -15.68 25.22 17.38
CA GLY A 242 -14.94 25.68 16.22
C GLY A 242 -13.48 26.07 16.38
N ASP A 243 -12.63 25.22 16.95
CA ASP A 243 -11.17 25.48 17.00
C ASP A 243 -10.31 24.19 17.06
N SER A 244 -10.72 23.14 16.40
CA SER A 244 -9.86 21.99 16.19
C SER A 244 -9.68 21.76 14.69
N ARG A 245 -8.76 22.53 14.10
CA ARG A 245 -8.13 22.08 12.85
C ARG A 245 -7.57 20.69 13.14
N LEU A 246 -8.23 19.66 12.57
CA LEU A 246 -7.63 18.36 12.42
C LEU A 246 -6.23 18.58 11.84
N SER A 247 -5.22 18.56 12.68
CA SER A 247 -3.85 18.41 12.21
C SER A 247 -3.75 16.98 11.74
N LEU A 248 -4.30 16.72 10.54
CA LEU A 248 -3.94 15.56 9.74
C LEU A 248 -2.42 15.46 9.81
N PRO A 249 -1.83 14.26 9.86
CA PRO A 249 -0.40 14.13 9.97
C PRO A 249 0.24 15.00 8.91
N THR A 250 0.69 16.18 9.33
CA THR A 250 1.38 17.14 8.48
C THR A 250 2.59 16.42 7.92
N ARG A 251 2.50 16.08 6.65
CA ARG A 251 3.60 15.65 5.78
C ARG A 251 4.98 15.45 6.45
N PRO A 252 5.27 14.42 7.21
CA PRO A 252 6.66 14.00 7.33
C PRO A 252 7.02 12.87 6.35
N LEU A 253 6.04 12.26 5.67
CA LEU A 253 6.29 11.28 4.61
C LEU A 253 6.30 11.87 3.19
N PHE A 254 5.94 13.15 3.04
CA PHE A 254 5.77 13.80 1.75
C PHE A 254 6.56 15.10 1.71
N THR A 255 7.83 15.05 1.31
CA THR A 255 8.68 16.23 1.16
C THR A 255 8.33 17.02 -0.10
N ARG A 256 7.94 18.24 0.15
CA ARG A 256 8.07 19.48 -0.64
C ARG A 256 8.07 19.40 -2.17
N LYS A 257 7.05 20.00 -2.81
CA LYS A 257 7.25 21.22 -3.61
C LYS A 257 5.91 21.96 -3.83
N THR A 258 5.93 23.22 -3.43
CA THR A 258 5.18 24.35 -3.95
C THR A 258 3.67 24.40 -3.71
N ILE A 259 3.27 24.92 -2.56
CA ILE A 259 2.03 25.69 -2.43
C ILE A 259 2.39 27.17 -2.49
N ARG A 260 1.99 27.86 -3.56
CA ARG A 260 2.03 29.32 -3.66
C ARG A 260 1.07 29.93 -2.64
N LYS A 261 1.63 30.69 -1.74
CA LYS A 261 1.14 31.82 -0.95
C LYS A 261 -0.37 32.08 -0.95
N ARG A 262 -1.00 31.82 0.20
CA ARG A 262 -1.93 32.79 0.79
C ARG A 262 -1.41 33.19 2.16
N SER A 263 -1.25 34.49 2.33
CA SER A 263 -0.62 35.12 3.48
C SER A 263 -1.48 34.94 4.74
N CYS A 264 -0.87 34.38 5.78
CA CYS A 264 -1.30 34.66 7.13
C CYS A 264 -0.05 34.95 7.97
N ARG A 265 -0.01 36.15 8.54
CA ARG A 265 1.08 36.63 9.41
C ARG A 265 1.16 35.74 10.65
N LEU A 266 2.26 35.05 10.83
CA LEU A 266 2.65 34.45 12.11
C LEU A 266 3.81 35.27 12.68
N LYS A 267 3.59 35.78 13.91
CA LYS A 267 4.60 36.43 14.74
C LYS A 267 5.70 35.41 15.07
N ARG A 268 6.93 35.87 14.95
CA ARG A 268 8.15 35.20 15.39
C ARG A 268 8.11 34.93 16.89
N LEU A 269 8.54 33.77 17.29
CA LEU A 269 9.22 33.53 18.56
C LEU A 269 10.52 32.81 18.21
N ASP A 270 11.58 33.43 18.70
CA ASP A 270 12.98 33.10 18.47
C ASP A 270 13.47 31.94 19.33
N SER A 271 14.48 31.31 18.79
CA SER A 271 15.77 30.86 19.41
C SER A 271 15.92 29.44 19.90
N ASP A 272 16.94 28.84 19.25
CA ASP A 272 18.04 28.02 19.80
C ASP A 272 17.78 26.66 20.45
N SER A 273 18.14 25.61 19.74
CA SER A 273 19.31 24.80 20.11
C SER A 273 19.46 23.60 19.15
N ALA A 274 20.54 23.65 18.39
CA ALA A 274 21.09 22.52 17.65
C ALA A 274 21.71 21.52 18.63
N GLN A 275 21.30 20.26 18.59
CA GLN A 275 22.14 19.15 19.03
C GLN A 275 21.98 17.95 18.11
N SER A 276 23.09 17.58 17.57
CA SER A 276 23.45 16.46 16.72
C SER A 276 23.06 15.10 17.32
N LEU A 277 22.51 14.22 16.49
CA LEU A 277 22.42 12.78 16.79
C LEU A 277 23.14 11.96 15.71
N PRO A 278 23.79 10.86 16.11
CA PRO A 278 24.81 10.21 15.31
C PRO A 278 24.28 9.14 14.36
N VAL A 279 25.10 8.93 13.34
CA VAL A 279 25.05 7.94 12.26
C VAL A 279 24.76 6.52 12.74
N ALA A 280 23.84 5.86 12.05
CA ALA A 280 23.47 4.47 12.23
C ALA A 280 24.64 3.52 12.05
N ARG A 281 24.87 2.69 13.06
CA ARG A 281 25.79 1.54 13.00
C ARG A 281 25.11 0.34 12.33
N ARG A 282 25.88 -0.30 11.46
CA ARG A 282 25.63 -1.59 10.82
C ARG A 282 25.32 -2.67 11.87
N TYR A 283 24.28 -3.43 11.64
CA TYR A 283 24.07 -4.72 12.29
C TYR A 283 24.44 -5.86 11.33
N HIS A 284 25.61 -6.44 11.55
CA HIS A 284 25.90 -7.82 11.21
C HIS A 284 25.91 -8.60 12.53
N SER A 285 25.07 -9.61 12.64
CA SER A 285 25.30 -10.81 13.46
C SER A 285 24.34 -11.92 13.05
N PRO A 286 24.85 -13.15 12.86
CA PRO A 286 24.05 -14.29 12.48
C PRO A 286 23.51 -15.02 13.72
N GLY A 287 22.26 -15.48 13.63
CA GLY A 287 21.75 -16.50 14.56
C GLY A 287 20.73 -16.03 15.58
N SER A 288 19.52 -15.79 15.14
CA SER A 288 18.33 -16.05 15.98
C SER A 288 17.16 -16.43 15.06
N ARG A 289 16.69 -17.68 15.25
CA ARG A 289 15.48 -18.16 14.61
C ARG A 289 14.31 -17.32 15.15
N CYS A 290 13.85 -16.36 14.39
CA CYS A 290 12.54 -15.77 14.60
C CYS A 290 11.51 -16.77 14.09
N HIS A 291 10.96 -17.57 15.00
CA HIS A 291 9.68 -18.19 14.80
C HIS A 291 8.65 -17.07 14.73
N CYS A 292 8.31 -16.64 13.53
CA CYS A 292 7.06 -15.94 13.28
C CYS A 292 5.94 -16.97 13.44
N GLN A 293 5.49 -17.18 14.67
CA GLN A 293 4.13 -17.61 14.90
C GLN A 293 3.24 -16.46 14.44
N CYS A 294 2.83 -16.52 13.17
CA CYS A 294 1.73 -15.74 12.66
C CYS A 294 0.46 -16.28 13.32
N GLY A 295 0.24 -15.86 14.57
CA GLY A 295 -1.02 -16.10 15.26
C GLY A 295 -2.13 -15.46 14.44
N GLN A 296 -3.08 -16.27 14.00
CA GLN A 296 -4.38 -15.88 13.46
C GLN A 296 -5.16 -15.09 14.52
N GLN A 297 -4.72 -13.88 14.87
CA GLN A 297 -5.45 -13.03 15.81
C GLN A 297 -5.61 -11.64 15.22
N GLN A 298 -6.87 -11.29 14.95
CA GLN A 298 -7.41 -10.00 14.56
C GLN A 298 -7.22 -9.58 13.11
N ALA A 299 -7.90 -10.28 12.20
CA ALA A 299 -8.09 -9.81 10.83
C ALA A 299 -9.06 -8.59 10.73
N PHE A 300 -9.72 -8.22 11.83
CA PHE A 300 -10.80 -7.26 11.84
C PHE A 300 -10.76 -6.35 13.06
N ARG A 301 -10.75 -5.03 12.86
CA ARG A 301 -10.97 -4.01 13.88
C ARG A 301 -12.02 -3.02 13.40
N LEU A 302 -12.93 -2.67 14.28
CA LEU A 302 -13.96 -1.68 14.06
C LEU A 302 -13.75 -0.52 15.03
N PHE A 303 -13.70 0.68 14.50
CA PHE A 303 -13.65 1.91 15.27
C PHE A 303 -14.87 2.75 14.90
N CYS A 304 -15.57 3.28 15.89
CA CYS A 304 -16.74 4.14 15.70
C CYS A 304 -16.49 5.50 16.35
N THR A 305 -16.95 6.56 15.72
CA THR A 305 -17.02 7.92 16.26
C THR A 305 -18.45 8.24 16.72
#